data_efdf1922a6ff0746d35f1292038b3ab9
#
_entry.id   efdf1922a6ff0746d35f1292038b3ab9
#
_cell.length_a   1.000
_cell.length_b   1.000
_cell.length_c   1.000
_cell.angle_alpha   90.00
_cell.angle_beta   90.00
_cell.angle_gamma   90.00
#
_symmetry.space_group_name_H-M   'P 1'
#
loop_
_entity.id
_entity.type
_entity.pdbx_description
1 polymer ?
#
loop_
_entity_poly.entity_id
_entity_poly.type
_entity_poly.pdbx_seq_one_letter_code
_entity_poly.pdbx_strand_id
1 'polypeptide(L)'
;MPDLHTLPEGSRPQNAIRNNGPDHLVIERYKLRELAEGWPCYRDACEWENLLSIFHPDAYIYTTWTGRTHYLKFIEGSKAGMDKGAFIMHRIHGSTTDINPEATRAVTKMKATITQRFELPQVESGGLCEADAESDCRFIFFWQKEPADSEFAGEWRARFARHWYEKDKLIPVNPQQVPKLDEAKLAKFPSGYRYLAYCQEETMGVTVLLDLPGHRREGESINGKKHDLLYWQAKDWVEGKEIDI
;
A
#
# COMPACT_ATOMS: atom_id res chain seq x y z
N MET A 1 27.18 -7.02 -10.72
CA MET A 1 26.23 -6.30 -9.84
C MET A 1 25.10 -7.27 -9.54
N PRO A 2 24.57 -7.33 -8.31
CA PRO A 2 23.39 -8.17 -8.05
C PRO A 2 22.22 -7.68 -8.92
N ASP A 3 21.46 -8.62 -9.46
CA ASP A 3 20.24 -8.29 -10.19
C ASP A 3 19.17 -7.86 -9.19
N LEU A 4 18.88 -6.55 -9.17
CA LEU A 4 17.93 -5.92 -8.24
C LEU A 4 16.47 -5.97 -8.75
N HIS A 5 16.25 -6.49 -9.94
CA HIS A 5 14.95 -6.42 -10.62
C HIS A 5 14.31 -7.79 -10.90
N THR A 6 15.11 -8.83 -11.01
CA THR A 6 14.58 -10.17 -11.24
C THR A 6 14.02 -10.78 -9.96
N LEU A 7 12.80 -11.27 -10.02
CA LEU A 7 12.20 -12.01 -8.91
C LEU A 7 12.91 -13.36 -8.74
N PRO A 8 13.03 -13.85 -7.49
CA PRO A 8 13.57 -15.17 -7.23
C PRO A 8 12.80 -16.24 -8.00
N GLU A 9 13.53 -17.25 -8.46
CA GLU A 9 12.92 -18.42 -9.09
C GLU A 9 11.90 -19.06 -8.12
N GLY A 10 10.74 -19.46 -8.64
CA GLY A 10 9.68 -20.07 -7.85
C GLY A 10 8.82 -19.10 -7.03
N SER A 11 9.13 -17.79 -6.97
CA SER A 11 8.33 -16.80 -6.21
C SER A 11 7.02 -16.42 -6.88
N ARG A 12 6.71 -16.97 -8.06
CA ARG A 12 5.43 -16.71 -8.75
C ARG A 12 4.49 -17.90 -8.60
N PRO A 13 3.17 -17.64 -8.41
CA PRO A 13 2.19 -18.73 -8.38
C PRO A 13 2.23 -19.53 -9.68
N GLN A 14 2.31 -20.85 -9.57
CA GLN A 14 2.40 -21.73 -10.75
C GLN A 14 1.05 -21.89 -11.45
N ASN A 15 -0.02 -22.02 -10.67
CA ASN A 15 -1.37 -22.32 -11.16
C ASN A 15 -2.28 -21.11 -11.27
N ALA A 16 -1.77 -19.90 -11.02
CA ALA A 16 -2.59 -18.69 -11.07
C ALA A 16 -2.97 -18.31 -12.50
N ILE A 17 -4.22 -17.94 -12.69
CA ILE A 17 -4.72 -17.34 -13.92
C ILE A 17 -4.55 -15.82 -13.83
N ARG A 18 -3.87 -15.27 -14.84
CA ARG A 18 -3.68 -13.82 -15.02
C ARG A 18 -3.78 -13.49 -16.50
N ASN A 19 -4.15 -12.24 -16.82
CA ASN A 19 -4.38 -11.85 -18.22
C ASN A 19 -5.29 -12.89 -18.90
N ASN A 20 -5.75 -13.00 -19.91
CA ASN A 20 -6.54 -14.02 -20.61
C ASN A 20 -7.21 -15.07 -19.66
N GLY A 21 -7.59 -16.21 -20.14
CA GLY A 21 -8.24 -17.32 -19.41
C GLY A 21 -9.75 -17.34 -19.59
N PRO A 22 -10.46 -18.24 -18.89
CA PRO A 22 -11.91 -18.40 -19.02
C PRO A 22 -12.66 -17.14 -18.62
N ASP A 23 -13.75 -16.84 -19.33
CA ASP A 23 -14.55 -15.61 -19.13
C ASP A 23 -15.02 -15.42 -17.69
N HIS A 24 -15.44 -16.49 -17.00
CA HIS A 24 -15.86 -16.39 -15.61
C HIS A 24 -14.74 -15.89 -14.69
N LEU A 25 -13.47 -16.26 -14.93
CA LEU A 25 -12.33 -15.74 -14.18
C LEU A 25 -11.95 -14.31 -14.60
N VAL A 26 -12.24 -13.91 -15.83
CA VAL A 26 -12.08 -12.52 -16.26
C VAL A 26 -13.03 -11.63 -15.47
N ILE A 27 -14.30 -12.04 -15.30
CA ILE A 27 -15.29 -11.31 -14.51
C ILE A 27 -14.86 -11.23 -13.03
N GLU A 28 -14.37 -12.31 -12.45
CA GLU A 28 -13.91 -12.31 -11.06
C GLU A 28 -12.70 -11.36 -10.87
N ARG A 29 -11.74 -11.36 -11.81
CA ARG A 29 -10.61 -10.41 -11.77
C ARG A 29 -11.08 -8.96 -11.93
N TYR A 30 -12.13 -8.71 -12.70
CA TYR A 30 -12.70 -7.37 -12.85
C TYR A 30 -13.30 -6.87 -11.51
N LYS A 31 -14.09 -7.70 -10.82
CA LYS A 31 -14.61 -7.41 -9.47
C LYS A 31 -13.47 -7.07 -8.50
N LEU A 32 -12.40 -7.87 -8.49
CA LEU A 32 -11.23 -7.65 -7.64
C LEU A 32 -10.49 -6.34 -7.97
N ARG A 33 -10.48 -5.97 -9.24
CA ARG A 33 -9.94 -4.68 -9.68
C ARG A 33 -10.78 -3.53 -9.12
N GLU A 34 -12.11 -3.59 -9.25
CA GLU A 34 -13.00 -2.54 -8.71
C GLU A 34 -12.84 -2.38 -7.20
N LEU A 35 -12.74 -3.50 -6.46
CA LEU A 35 -12.50 -3.46 -5.02
C LEU A 35 -11.14 -2.84 -4.67
N ALA A 36 -10.09 -3.21 -5.38
CA ALA A 36 -8.75 -2.66 -5.14
C ALA A 36 -8.69 -1.16 -5.45
N GLU A 37 -9.28 -0.73 -6.56
CA GLU A 37 -9.37 0.68 -6.97
C GLU A 37 -10.34 1.46 -6.08
N GLY A 38 -11.35 0.79 -5.53
CA GLY A 38 -12.30 1.34 -4.56
C GLY A 38 -11.63 1.77 -3.26
N TRP A 39 -10.60 1.05 -2.80
CA TRP A 39 -9.93 1.37 -1.54
C TRP A 39 -9.44 2.83 -1.47
N PRO A 40 -8.60 3.33 -2.40
CA PRO A 40 -8.16 4.73 -2.37
C PRO A 40 -9.31 5.70 -2.68
N CYS A 41 -10.21 5.37 -3.59
CA CYS A 41 -11.33 6.24 -3.94
C CYS A 41 -12.24 6.51 -2.75
N TYR A 42 -12.62 5.46 -2.03
CA TYR A 42 -13.50 5.59 -0.86
C TYR A 42 -12.80 6.29 0.31
N ARG A 43 -11.51 5.98 0.52
CA ARG A 43 -10.74 6.61 1.58
C ARG A 43 -10.58 8.11 1.35
N ASP A 44 -10.22 8.52 0.15
CA ASP A 44 -9.98 9.93 -0.20
C ASP A 44 -11.28 10.74 -0.18
N ALA A 45 -12.42 10.09 -0.51
CA ALA A 45 -13.75 10.69 -0.47
C ALA A 45 -14.44 10.61 0.91
N CYS A 46 -13.77 10.02 1.92
CA CYS A 46 -14.36 9.74 3.25
C CYS A 46 -15.61 8.85 3.22
N GLU A 47 -15.72 7.99 2.22
CA GLU A 47 -16.81 7.00 2.07
C GLU A 47 -16.53 5.77 2.94
N TRP A 48 -16.58 5.95 4.25
CA TRP A 48 -16.09 4.97 5.23
C TRP A 48 -16.82 3.63 5.20
N GLU A 49 -18.14 3.63 4.96
CA GLU A 49 -18.93 2.39 4.85
C GLU A 49 -18.53 1.59 3.61
N ASN A 50 -18.31 2.26 2.47
CA ASN A 50 -17.83 1.63 1.26
C ASN A 50 -16.41 1.07 1.47
N LEU A 51 -15.54 1.81 2.17
CA LEU A 51 -14.21 1.32 2.53
C LEU A 51 -14.26 0.10 3.46
N LEU A 52 -15.16 0.10 4.45
CA LEU A 52 -15.37 -1.04 5.35
C LEU A 52 -15.79 -2.30 4.60
N SER A 53 -16.63 -2.18 3.59
CA SER A 53 -17.18 -3.33 2.83
C SER A 53 -16.12 -4.12 2.05
N ILE A 54 -14.94 -3.54 1.81
CA ILE A 54 -13.84 -4.22 1.09
C ILE A 54 -13.21 -5.34 1.94
N PHE A 55 -13.26 -5.22 3.29
CA PHE A 55 -12.47 -6.06 4.16
C PHE A 55 -13.23 -7.23 4.76
N HIS A 56 -12.50 -8.33 4.94
CA HIS A 56 -12.95 -9.44 5.78
C HIS A 56 -12.96 -8.99 7.26
N PRO A 57 -13.84 -9.51 8.12
CA PRO A 57 -13.88 -9.16 9.55
C PRO A 57 -12.55 -9.28 10.30
N ASP A 58 -11.70 -10.24 9.91
CA ASP A 58 -10.36 -10.45 10.48
C ASP A 58 -9.24 -9.85 9.61
N ALA A 59 -9.52 -8.78 8.88
CA ALA A 59 -8.52 -8.20 7.99
C ALA A 59 -7.48 -7.35 8.73
N TYR A 60 -6.26 -7.35 8.19
CA TYR A 60 -5.15 -6.53 8.66
C TYR A 60 -4.56 -5.68 7.54
N ILE A 61 -4.18 -4.47 7.89
CA ILE A 61 -3.55 -3.49 7.00
C ILE A 61 -2.18 -3.13 7.56
N TYR A 62 -1.21 -2.91 6.67
CA TYR A 62 0.13 -2.47 7.01
C TYR A 62 0.46 -1.17 6.29
N THR A 63 0.77 -0.12 7.05
CA THR A 63 1.21 1.17 6.51
C THR A 63 2.49 1.64 7.20
N THR A 64 3.05 2.78 6.75
CA THR A 64 4.25 3.37 7.36
C THR A 64 4.08 3.69 8.84
N TRP A 65 2.90 4.16 9.24
CA TRP A 65 2.65 4.72 10.57
C TRP A 65 1.81 3.84 11.50
N THR A 66 1.18 2.77 10.99
CA THR A 66 0.38 1.86 11.84
C THR A 66 1.06 0.53 12.11
N GLY A 67 1.98 0.10 11.25
CA GLY A 67 2.42 -1.28 11.24
C GLY A 67 1.25 -2.23 10.96
N ARG A 68 1.32 -3.46 11.47
CA ARG A 68 0.21 -4.41 11.40
C ARG A 68 -0.94 -3.96 12.28
N THR A 69 -2.06 -3.59 11.66
CA THR A 69 -3.22 -3.13 12.41
C THR A 69 -4.51 -3.71 11.85
N HIS A 70 -5.47 -3.97 12.71
CA HIS A 70 -6.80 -4.40 12.29
C HIS A 70 -7.47 -3.32 11.47
N TYR A 71 -8.19 -3.69 10.39
CA TYR A 71 -8.75 -2.73 9.43
C TYR A 71 -9.67 -1.69 10.08
N LEU A 72 -10.45 -2.05 11.10
CA LEU A 72 -11.30 -1.10 11.83
C LEU A 72 -10.49 0.02 12.50
N LYS A 73 -9.37 -0.33 13.15
CA LYS A 73 -8.48 0.67 13.77
C LYS A 73 -7.78 1.55 12.73
N PHE A 74 -7.43 0.96 11.59
CA PHE A 74 -6.87 1.74 10.48
C PHE A 74 -7.87 2.76 9.95
N ILE A 75 -9.13 2.36 9.76
CA ILE A 75 -10.19 3.26 9.27
C ILE A 75 -10.51 4.34 10.30
N GLU A 76 -10.61 3.99 11.58
CA GLU A 76 -10.79 4.95 12.67
C GLU A 76 -9.66 6.00 12.70
N GLY A 77 -8.40 5.55 12.63
CA GLY A 77 -7.24 6.43 12.58
C GLY A 77 -7.21 7.30 11.31
N SER A 78 -7.60 6.75 10.17
CA SER A 78 -7.72 7.49 8.91
C SER A 78 -8.78 8.59 9.00
N LYS A 79 -9.95 8.26 9.54
CA LYS A 79 -11.04 9.20 9.77
C LYS A 79 -10.59 10.33 10.71
N ALA A 80 -10.01 10.00 11.85
CA ALA A 80 -9.50 10.98 12.79
C ALA A 80 -8.43 11.91 12.19
N GLY A 81 -7.59 11.40 11.28
CA GLY A 81 -6.62 12.21 10.54
C GLY A 81 -7.30 13.18 9.57
N MET A 82 -8.27 12.72 8.79
CA MET A 82 -9.03 13.56 7.87
C MET A 82 -9.84 14.65 8.61
N ASP A 83 -10.47 14.29 9.72
CA ASP A 83 -11.20 15.24 10.58
C ASP A 83 -10.30 16.34 11.16
N LYS A 84 -9.00 16.08 11.28
CA LYS A 84 -7.96 17.06 11.69
C LYS A 84 -7.35 17.83 10.52
N GLY A 85 -7.84 17.64 9.31
CA GLY A 85 -7.38 18.35 8.12
C GLY A 85 -6.22 17.69 7.38
N ALA A 86 -5.93 16.40 7.62
CA ALA A 86 -4.94 15.69 6.80
C ALA A 86 -5.37 15.68 5.34
N PHE A 87 -4.50 16.15 4.45
CA PHE A 87 -4.74 16.12 3.02
C PHE A 87 -3.95 14.98 2.40
N ILE A 88 -4.68 13.95 2.01
CA ILE A 88 -4.12 12.75 1.38
C ILE A 88 -4.94 12.42 0.14
N MET A 89 -4.26 12.14 -0.95
CA MET A 89 -4.88 11.77 -2.22
C MET A 89 -4.09 10.65 -2.89
N HIS A 90 -4.80 9.73 -3.53
CA HIS A 90 -4.21 8.63 -4.26
C HIS A 90 -4.52 8.74 -5.76
N ARG A 91 -3.50 8.54 -6.59
CA ARG A 91 -3.65 8.41 -8.04
C ARG A 91 -3.35 6.96 -8.43
N ILE A 92 -4.32 6.29 -9.03
CA ILE A 92 -4.21 4.90 -9.48
C ILE A 92 -3.63 4.86 -10.88
N HIS A 93 -2.61 4.02 -11.10
CA HIS A 93 -1.94 3.87 -12.39
C HIS A 93 -2.26 2.57 -13.11
N GLY A 94 -2.81 1.60 -12.41
CA GLY A 94 -3.21 0.31 -12.95
C GLY A 94 -2.95 -0.85 -12.00
N SER A 95 -3.54 -2.00 -12.30
CA SER A 95 -3.46 -3.18 -11.46
C SER A 95 -3.29 -4.47 -12.26
N THR A 96 -2.78 -5.50 -11.58
CA THR A 96 -2.72 -6.87 -12.08
C THR A 96 -3.23 -7.82 -11.01
N THR A 97 -3.98 -8.84 -11.41
CA THR A 97 -4.56 -9.82 -10.47
C THR A 97 -4.15 -11.24 -10.87
N ASP A 98 -3.60 -11.96 -9.90
CA ASP A 98 -3.40 -13.42 -9.94
C ASP A 98 -4.57 -14.06 -9.16
N ILE A 99 -5.30 -14.98 -9.79
CA ILE A 99 -6.43 -15.70 -9.19
C ILE A 99 -6.22 -17.21 -9.36
N ASN A 100 -6.57 -18.00 -8.35
CA ASN A 100 -6.55 -19.46 -8.48
C ASN A 100 -7.69 -19.96 -9.39
N PRO A 101 -7.55 -21.13 -10.01
CA PRO A 101 -8.56 -21.67 -10.94
C PRO A 101 -9.96 -21.83 -10.32
N GLU A 102 -10.03 -22.09 -9.02
CA GLU A 102 -11.26 -22.29 -8.26
C GLU A 102 -11.97 -20.96 -7.91
N ALA A 103 -11.35 -19.82 -8.20
CA ALA A 103 -11.83 -18.49 -7.84
C ALA A 103 -12.14 -18.32 -6.34
N THR A 104 -11.29 -18.87 -5.47
CA THR A 104 -11.43 -18.78 -4.00
C THR A 104 -10.39 -17.89 -3.36
N ARG A 105 -9.20 -17.76 -3.97
CA ARG A 105 -8.07 -16.94 -3.52
C ARG A 105 -7.50 -16.13 -4.67
N ALA A 106 -7.16 -14.89 -4.40
CA ALA A 106 -6.52 -14.03 -5.38
C ALA A 106 -5.58 -13.01 -4.72
N VAL A 107 -4.70 -12.43 -5.52
CA VAL A 107 -3.84 -11.30 -5.13
C VAL A 107 -3.91 -10.24 -6.21
N THR A 108 -4.24 -9.01 -5.82
CA THR A 108 -4.17 -7.85 -6.71
C THR A 108 -2.99 -6.96 -6.32
N LYS A 109 -2.16 -6.62 -7.28
CA LYS A 109 -1.06 -5.65 -7.15
C LYS A 109 -1.42 -4.40 -7.96
N MET A 110 -1.61 -3.28 -7.27
CA MET A 110 -2.05 -2.02 -7.86
C MET A 110 -0.96 -0.94 -7.68
N LYS A 111 -0.54 -0.33 -8.78
CA LYS A 111 0.32 0.85 -8.72
C LYS A 111 -0.49 2.10 -8.38
N ALA A 112 0.00 2.86 -7.41
CA ALA A 112 -0.59 4.13 -7.02
C ALA A 112 0.49 5.12 -6.58
N THR A 113 0.21 6.42 -6.73
CA THR A 113 0.96 7.48 -6.09
C THR A 113 0.13 8.03 -4.93
N ILE A 114 0.71 8.01 -3.73
CA ILE A 114 0.16 8.68 -2.55
C ILE A 114 0.72 10.10 -2.55
N THR A 115 -0.13 11.10 -2.51
CA THR A 115 0.25 12.49 -2.25
C THR A 115 -0.28 12.88 -0.88
N GLN A 116 0.61 13.24 0.03
CA GLN A 116 0.24 13.80 1.33
C GLN A 116 0.87 15.18 1.48
N ARG A 117 0.02 16.18 1.79
CA ARG A 117 0.47 17.56 2.02
C ARG A 117 0.85 17.77 3.47
N PHE A 118 1.94 18.52 3.65
CA PHE A 118 2.47 18.87 4.96
C PHE A 118 2.84 20.35 5.01
N GLU A 119 2.76 20.93 6.19
CA GLU A 119 3.36 22.22 6.49
C GLU A 119 4.74 22.01 7.13
N LEU A 120 5.77 22.56 6.53
CA LEU A 120 7.17 22.40 6.95
C LEU A 120 7.81 23.78 7.17
N PRO A 121 8.80 23.89 8.08
CA PRO A 121 9.61 25.10 8.18
C PRO A 121 10.26 25.41 6.83
N GLN A 122 10.38 26.71 6.48
CA GLN A 122 11.10 27.12 5.28
C GLN A 122 12.47 27.74 5.58
N VAL A 123 13.37 27.71 4.58
CA VAL A 123 14.76 28.12 4.74
C VAL A 123 14.89 29.62 4.99
N GLU A 124 14.20 30.46 4.22
CA GLU A 124 14.51 31.88 4.13
C GLU A 124 13.73 32.78 5.10
N SER A 125 12.53 32.43 5.56
CA SER A 125 11.66 33.34 6.31
C SER A 125 11.38 32.95 7.75
N GLY A 126 11.78 31.77 8.15
CA GLY A 126 11.42 31.21 9.46
C GLY A 126 9.92 30.89 9.64
N GLY A 127 9.13 31.04 8.57
CA GLY A 127 7.72 30.65 8.53
C GLY A 127 7.53 29.18 8.11
N LEU A 128 6.28 28.82 7.81
CA LEU A 128 5.91 27.51 7.24
C LEU A 128 5.71 27.62 5.72
N CYS A 129 5.93 26.52 5.03
CA CYS A 129 5.54 26.35 3.63
C CYS A 129 4.86 24.99 3.44
N GLU A 130 3.93 24.94 2.51
CA GLU A 130 3.29 23.68 2.12
C GLU A 130 4.15 22.91 1.15
N ALA A 131 4.26 21.62 1.36
CA ALA A 131 4.92 20.69 0.45
C ALA A 131 4.17 19.37 0.36
N ASP A 132 4.18 18.77 -0.83
CA ASP A 132 3.58 17.46 -1.10
C ASP A 132 4.67 16.39 -1.07
N ALA A 133 4.57 15.44 -0.13
CA ALA A 133 5.30 14.20 -0.23
C ALA A 133 4.55 13.28 -1.19
N GLU A 134 5.11 13.06 -2.38
CA GLU A 134 4.59 12.11 -3.37
C GLU A 134 5.36 10.81 -3.29
N SER A 135 4.66 9.72 -2.95
CA SER A 135 5.23 8.38 -2.80
C SER A 135 4.63 7.43 -3.83
N ASP A 136 5.45 6.95 -4.76
CA ASP A 136 5.05 5.93 -5.71
C ASP A 136 5.13 4.55 -5.04
N CYS A 137 3.99 3.87 -5.02
CA CYS A 137 3.80 2.62 -4.30
C CYS A 137 3.17 1.54 -5.19
N ARG A 138 3.28 0.31 -4.73
CA ARG A 138 2.38 -0.77 -5.15
C ARG A 138 1.63 -1.27 -3.93
N PHE A 139 0.30 -1.21 -4.00
CA PHE A 139 -0.58 -1.82 -3.02
C PHE A 139 -0.75 -3.29 -3.39
N ILE A 140 -0.70 -4.17 -2.41
CA ILE A 140 -0.98 -5.58 -2.60
C ILE A 140 -2.13 -5.98 -1.68
N PHE A 141 -3.18 -6.52 -2.29
CA PHE A 141 -4.36 -7.03 -1.59
C PHE A 141 -4.41 -8.54 -1.73
N PHE A 142 -4.67 -9.21 -0.61
CA PHE A 142 -4.83 -10.65 -0.53
C PHE A 142 -6.33 -10.93 -0.33
N TRP A 143 -6.96 -11.44 -1.37
CA TRP A 143 -8.40 -11.64 -1.45
C TRP A 143 -8.79 -13.06 -1.14
N GLN A 144 -9.86 -13.20 -0.37
CA GLN A 144 -10.59 -14.44 -0.16
C GLN A 144 -12.01 -14.28 -0.68
N LYS A 145 -12.52 -15.28 -1.38
CA LYS A 145 -13.95 -15.36 -1.69
C LYS A 145 -14.64 -16.03 -0.52
N GLU A 146 -15.68 -15.40 -0.01
CA GLU A 146 -16.38 -15.87 1.16
C GLU A 146 -17.15 -17.16 0.83
N PRO A 147 -17.09 -18.17 1.72
CA PRO A 147 -17.78 -19.44 1.51
C PRO A 147 -19.30 -19.29 1.56
N ALA A 148 -20.02 -20.29 1.03
CA ALA A 148 -21.46 -20.24 0.86
C ALA A 148 -22.26 -20.17 2.18
N ASP A 149 -21.66 -20.56 3.29
CA ASP A 149 -22.23 -20.55 4.63
C ASP A 149 -21.88 -19.32 5.46
N SER A 150 -21.10 -18.38 4.89
CA SER A 150 -20.78 -17.12 5.55
C SER A 150 -21.87 -16.07 5.35
N GLU A 151 -21.89 -15.05 6.23
CA GLU A 151 -22.76 -13.87 6.09
C GLU A 151 -22.55 -13.15 4.75
N PHE A 152 -21.35 -13.23 4.17
CA PHE A 152 -20.95 -12.56 2.93
C PHE A 152 -20.79 -13.54 1.76
N ALA A 153 -21.57 -14.60 1.74
CA ALA A 153 -21.45 -15.71 0.79
C ALA A 153 -21.21 -15.25 -0.66
N GLY A 154 -20.11 -15.70 -1.24
CA GLY A 154 -19.73 -15.44 -2.63
C GLY A 154 -19.10 -14.06 -2.89
N GLU A 155 -18.97 -13.19 -1.90
CA GLU A 155 -18.28 -11.91 -2.01
C GLU A 155 -16.77 -12.09 -1.92
N TRP A 156 -16.04 -11.22 -2.61
CA TRP A 156 -14.60 -11.08 -2.41
C TRP A 156 -14.31 -10.09 -1.29
N ARG A 157 -13.47 -10.49 -0.34
CA ARG A 157 -13.04 -9.64 0.76
C ARG A 157 -11.53 -9.71 0.97
N ALA A 158 -10.90 -8.56 1.25
CA ALA A 158 -9.47 -8.50 1.53
C ALA A 158 -9.17 -9.01 2.94
N ARG A 159 -8.29 -10.00 3.05
CA ARG A 159 -7.73 -10.47 4.32
C ARG A 159 -6.56 -9.61 4.76
N PHE A 160 -5.75 -9.16 3.79
CA PHE A 160 -4.58 -8.34 4.06
C PHE A 160 -4.41 -7.28 2.98
N ALA A 161 -3.93 -6.09 3.39
CA ALA A 161 -3.46 -5.04 2.49
C ALA A 161 -2.08 -4.59 2.94
N ARG A 162 -1.12 -4.60 1.99
CA ARG A 162 0.26 -4.18 2.22
C ARG A 162 0.77 -3.33 1.07
N HIS A 163 1.99 -2.80 1.23
CA HIS A 163 2.56 -1.88 0.25
C HIS A 163 4.03 -2.19 0.02
N TRP A 164 4.48 -2.01 -1.25
CA TRP A 164 5.85 -1.70 -1.58
C TRP A 164 5.96 -0.18 -1.74
N TYR A 165 6.90 0.44 -1.06
CA TYR A 165 7.21 1.86 -1.22
C TYR A 165 8.39 1.96 -2.19
N GLU A 166 8.13 2.40 -3.42
CA GLU A 166 9.13 2.27 -4.49
C GLU A 166 10.09 3.45 -4.53
N LYS A 167 9.57 4.65 -4.49
CA LYS A 167 10.33 5.90 -4.44
C LYS A 167 9.42 7.03 -3.99
N ASP A 168 10.01 8.07 -3.44
CA ASP A 168 9.29 9.27 -3.12
C ASP A 168 10.06 10.54 -3.48
N LYS A 169 9.39 11.67 -3.38
CA LYS A 169 9.94 13.01 -3.54
C LYS A 169 9.12 14.00 -2.72
N LEU A 170 9.73 15.15 -2.41
CA LEU A 170 9.06 16.28 -1.76
C LEU A 170 8.97 17.43 -2.76
N ILE A 171 7.76 17.95 -2.96
CA ILE A 171 7.48 19.02 -3.95
C ILE A 171 6.88 20.21 -3.20
N PRO A 172 7.56 21.36 -3.13
CA PRO A 172 6.95 22.58 -2.61
C PRO A 172 5.73 22.98 -3.44
N VAL A 173 4.64 23.35 -2.78
CA VAL A 173 3.43 23.86 -3.46
C VAL A 173 3.74 25.19 -4.16
N ASN A 174 4.43 26.09 -3.46
CA ASN A 174 5.04 27.26 -4.06
C ASN A 174 6.52 26.96 -4.37
N PRO A 175 6.93 26.90 -5.66
CA PRO A 175 8.31 26.55 -6.03
C PRO A 175 9.36 27.57 -5.57
N GLN A 176 8.95 28.75 -5.11
CA GLN A 176 9.86 29.77 -4.54
C GLN A 176 10.12 29.55 -3.05
N GLN A 177 9.35 28.67 -2.39
CA GLN A 177 9.50 28.34 -0.99
C GLN A 177 10.22 27.00 -0.84
N VAL A 178 11.36 27.00 -0.17
CA VAL A 178 12.17 25.78 0.02
C VAL A 178 11.97 25.25 1.42
N PRO A 179 11.40 24.03 1.58
CA PRO A 179 11.28 23.39 2.88
C PRO A 179 12.66 23.20 3.52
N LYS A 180 12.77 23.51 4.81
CA LYS A 180 13.97 23.26 5.61
C LYS A 180 13.90 21.84 6.17
N LEU A 181 14.81 21.00 5.75
CA LEU A 181 14.89 19.61 6.22
C LEU A 181 16.13 19.41 7.09
N ASP A 182 16.03 18.52 8.07
CA ASP A 182 17.18 17.98 8.77
C ASP A 182 17.75 16.81 7.95
N GLU A 183 18.79 17.08 7.20
CA GLU A 183 19.45 16.11 6.31
C GLU A 183 19.99 14.88 7.07
N ALA A 184 20.47 15.06 8.31
CA ALA A 184 20.96 13.97 9.13
C ALA A 184 19.82 13.02 9.58
N LYS A 185 18.65 13.59 9.87
CA LYS A 185 17.44 12.82 10.16
C LYS A 185 16.88 12.16 8.89
N LEU A 186 16.78 12.93 7.81
CA LEU A 186 16.29 12.45 6.52
C LEU A 186 17.07 11.23 6.01
N ALA A 187 18.41 11.24 6.19
CA ALA A 187 19.27 10.14 5.76
C ALA A 187 19.04 8.81 6.50
N LYS A 188 18.32 8.82 7.63
CA LYS A 188 17.99 7.60 8.40
C LYS A 188 16.81 6.83 7.81
N PHE A 189 15.99 7.47 7.00
CA PHE A 189 14.81 6.85 6.41
C PHE A 189 15.13 6.06 5.15
N PRO A 190 14.41 4.97 4.88
CA PRO A 190 14.59 4.16 3.67
C PRO A 190 14.32 4.98 2.41
N SER A 191 15.12 4.76 1.36
CA SER A 191 15.07 5.52 0.12
C SER A 191 13.71 5.48 -0.60
N GLY A 192 12.92 4.43 -0.39
CA GLY A 192 11.63 4.26 -1.05
C GLY A 192 10.50 5.14 -0.51
N TYR A 193 10.63 5.66 0.72
CA TYR A 193 9.61 6.52 1.38
C TYR A 193 10.23 7.53 2.34
N ARG A 194 11.41 8.01 2.01
CA ARG A 194 12.23 8.89 2.86
C ARG A 194 11.53 10.17 3.24
N TYR A 195 10.98 10.86 2.25
CA TYR A 195 10.32 12.14 2.47
C TYR A 195 8.96 11.98 3.16
N LEU A 196 8.19 10.96 2.77
CA LEU A 196 6.94 10.64 3.44
C LEU A 196 7.16 10.33 4.92
N ALA A 197 8.13 9.47 5.24
CA ALA A 197 8.49 9.10 6.61
C ALA A 197 8.94 10.33 7.42
N TYR A 198 9.84 11.13 6.86
CA TYR A 198 10.32 12.35 7.50
C TYR A 198 9.17 13.29 7.85
N CYS A 199 8.30 13.59 6.87
CA CYS A 199 7.18 14.49 7.09
C CYS A 199 6.16 13.94 8.10
N GLN A 200 5.87 12.65 8.06
CA GLN A 200 4.96 12.02 9.04
C GLN A 200 5.52 12.09 10.47
N GLU A 201 6.80 11.85 10.68
CA GLU A 201 7.39 11.98 12.02
C GLU A 201 7.44 13.43 12.50
N GLU A 202 7.85 14.37 11.62
CA GLU A 202 8.03 15.78 12.00
C GLU A 202 6.70 16.49 12.28
N THR A 203 5.65 16.19 11.51
CA THR A 203 4.41 16.97 11.57
C THR A 203 3.27 16.24 12.28
N MET A 204 3.26 14.91 12.26
CA MET A 204 2.21 14.11 12.88
C MET A 204 2.62 13.51 14.23
N GLY A 205 3.92 13.52 14.55
CA GLY A 205 4.46 12.95 15.79
C GLY A 205 4.31 11.43 15.89
N VAL A 206 4.19 10.75 14.77
CA VAL A 206 4.10 9.28 14.71
C VAL A 206 5.49 8.65 14.58
N THR A 207 5.65 7.41 15.03
CA THR A 207 6.85 6.63 14.75
C THR A 207 6.64 5.84 13.46
N VAL A 208 7.52 6.05 12.49
CA VAL A 208 7.45 5.37 11.19
C VAL A 208 8.28 4.09 11.20
N LEU A 209 7.75 3.03 10.60
CA LEU A 209 8.47 1.78 10.40
C LEU A 209 9.55 1.96 9.33
N LEU A 210 10.76 1.45 9.62
CA LEU A 210 11.92 1.59 8.74
C LEU A 210 12.21 0.35 7.89
N ASP A 211 11.42 -0.71 8.04
CA ASP A 211 11.67 -2.02 7.44
C ASP A 211 10.59 -2.46 6.43
N LEU A 212 9.83 -1.52 5.88
CA LEU A 212 8.80 -1.81 4.90
C LEU A 212 9.39 -2.19 3.54
N PRO A 213 8.68 -3.00 2.74
CA PRO A 213 9.13 -3.41 1.42
C PRO A 213 9.38 -2.21 0.50
N GLY A 214 10.52 -2.22 -0.19
CA GLY A 214 10.88 -1.26 -1.22
C GLY A 214 10.80 -1.83 -2.63
N HIS A 215 11.13 -1.03 -3.63
CA HIS A 215 11.14 -1.45 -5.04
C HIS A 215 12.31 -2.39 -5.36
N ARG A 216 13.47 -2.13 -4.77
CA ARG A 216 14.71 -2.83 -5.10
C ARG A 216 15.16 -3.72 -3.96
N ARG A 217 15.74 -4.85 -4.31
CA ARG A 217 16.52 -5.67 -3.41
C ARG A 217 17.93 -5.05 -3.28
N GLU A 218 18.14 -4.24 -2.29
CA GLU A 218 19.43 -3.59 -2.05
C GLU A 218 20.30 -4.49 -1.17
N GLY A 219 21.02 -5.44 -1.80
CA GLY A 219 21.95 -6.31 -1.10
C GLY A 219 21.29 -7.10 0.04
N GLU A 220 21.88 -7.01 1.23
CA GLU A 220 21.32 -7.60 2.45
C GLU A 220 20.33 -6.68 3.18
N SER A 221 19.91 -5.58 2.55
CA SER A 221 19.01 -4.63 3.17
C SER A 221 17.70 -5.30 3.62
N ILE A 222 17.16 -4.84 4.72
CA ILE A 222 15.86 -5.29 5.24
C ILE A 222 14.78 -5.09 4.18
N ASN A 223 14.81 -3.99 3.46
CA ASN A 223 13.87 -3.67 2.38
C ASN A 223 13.91 -4.68 1.23
N GLY A 224 15.10 -5.14 0.80
CA GLY A 224 15.22 -6.15 -0.24
C GLY A 224 14.60 -7.48 0.17
N LYS A 225 14.83 -7.93 1.39
CA LYS A 225 14.22 -9.16 1.92
C LYS A 225 12.70 -9.05 2.01
N LYS A 226 12.18 -7.90 2.45
CA LYS A 226 10.73 -7.67 2.53
C LYS A 226 10.08 -7.57 1.16
N HIS A 227 10.76 -7.03 0.16
CA HIS A 227 10.28 -7.03 -1.22
C HIS A 227 10.01 -8.45 -1.71
N ASP A 228 10.95 -9.35 -1.57
CA ASP A 228 10.80 -10.73 -2.01
C ASP A 228 9.75 -11.48 -1.17
N LEU A 229 9.72 -11.24 0.14
CA LEU A 229 8.76 -11.87 1.05
C LEU A 229 7.31 -11.69 0.59
N LEU A 230 6.92 -10.48 0.17
CA LEU A 230 5.55 -10.24 -0.31
C LEU A 230 5.23 -11.03 -1.58
N TYR A 231 6.20 -11.31 -2.44
CA TYR A 231 5.99 -12.17 -3.61
C TYR A 231 5.80 -13.65 -3.21
N TRP A 232 6.58 -14.14 -2.24
CA TRP A 232 6.40 -15.49 -1.69
C TRP A 232 5.06 -15.63 -0.98
N GLN A 233 4.67 -14.67 -0.18
CA GLN A 233 3.36 -14.64 0.47
C GLN A 233 2.22 -14.60 -0.55
N ALA A 234 2.34 -13.81 -1.62
CA ALA A 234 1.37 -13.77 -2.70
C ALA A 234 1.22 -15.14 -3.40
N LYS A 235 2.36 -15.81 -3.66
CA LYS A 235 2.36 -17.16 -4.22
C LYS A 235 1.64 -18.15 -3.30
N ASP A 236 2.06 -18.21 -2.04
CA ASP A 236 1.51 -19.14 -1.06
C ASP A 236 0.01 -18.92 -0.85
N TRP A 237 -0.43 -17.66 -0.80
CA TRP A 237 -1.84 -17.31 -0.69
C TRP A 237 -2.69 -17.82 -1.86
N VAL A 238 -2.25 -17.56 -3.09
CA VAL A 238 -2.97 -18.00 -4.31
C VAL A 238 -2.96 -19.53 -4.43
N GLU A 239 -1.93 -20.19 -3.93
CA GLU A 239 -1.86 -21.66 -3.85
C GLU A 239 -2.67 -22.28 -2.69
N GLY A 240 -3.41 -21.46 -1.94
CA GLY A 240 -4.32 -21.92 -0.89
C GLY A 240 -3.68 -22.12 0.49
N LYS A 241 -2.41 -21.73 0.67
CA LYS A 241 -1.75 -21.82 1.97
C LYS A 241 -2.17 -20.66 2.88
N GLU A 242 -2.18 -20.92 4.17
CA GLU A 242 -2.29 -19.84 5.15
C GLU A 242 -0.95 -19.10 5.25
N ILE A 243 -1.06 -17.77 5.37
CA ILE A 243 0.10 -16.88 5.48
C ILE A 243 -0.05 -15.99 6.70
N ASP A 244 1.06 -15.69 7.33
CA ASP A 244 1.14 -14.65 8.35
C ASP A 244 1.79 -13.40 7.74
N ILE A 245 1.12 -12.26 7.88
CA ILE A 245 1.53 -10.97 7.30
C ILE A 245 1.65 -9.93 8.38
#